data_096386d1af564ea5dc40e75c6ffd7e2c
#
_entry.id   096386d1af564ea5dc40e75c6ffd7e2c
#
_cell.length_a   1.000
_cell.length_b   1.000
_cell.length_c   1.000
_cell.angle_alpha   90.00
_cell.angle_beta   90.00
_cell.angle_gamma   90.00
#
_symmetry.space_group_name_H-M   'P 1'
#
loop_
_entity.id
_entity.type
_entity.pdbx_description
1 polymer ?
#
loop_
_entity_poly.entity_id
_entity_poly.type
_entity_poly.pdbx_seq_one_letter_code
_entity_poly.pdbx_strand_id
1 'polypeptide(L)'
;MQPELEAKDLALDMELYVEGSLDIFSHRTNIKTDNHFLIYNVKKLGDELKQIALMVIFDQIWNRVVKNQKLGKRTWIYFDEMQLLLLDKYASDFFFKLWSRVRKYGATPTGITQNVETLLLDANG
;
A
#
# COMPACT_ATOMS: atom_id res chain seq x y z
N MET A 1 -19.29 29.90 -11.48
CA MET A 1 -18.40 28.87 -10.91
C MET A 1 -17.09 29.56 -10.61
N GLN A 2 -16.73 29.69 -9.33
CA GLN A 2 -15.58 30.51 -8.94
C GLN A 2 -14.40 29.59 -8.69
N PRO A 3 -13.40 29.59 -9.58
CA PRO A 3 -12.19 28.73 -9.42
C PRO A 3 -11.37 29.03 -8.14
N GLU A 4 -11.57 30.20 -7.54
CA GLU A 4 -10.90 30.58 -6.30
C GLU A 4 -11.38 29.83 -5.04
N LEU A 5 -12.65 29.39 -5.00
CA LEU A 5 -13.19 28.63 -3.87
C LEU A 5 -12.65 27.18 -3.86
N GLU A 6 -12.64 26.54 -5.03
CA GLU A 6 -12.10 25.20 -5.19
C GLU A 6 -10.57 25.15 -4.90
N ALA A 7 -9.86 26.21 -5.30
CA ALA A 7 -8.43 26.33 -5.01
C ALA A 7 -8.16 26.55 -3.51
N LYS A 8 -9.02 27.25 -2.80
CA LYS A 8 -8.91 27.43 -1.35
C LYS A 8 -9.19 26.15 -0.58
N ASP A 9 -10.24 25.42 -0.95
CA ASP A 9 -10.58 24.15 -0.31
C ASP A 9 -9.45 23.12 -0.54
N LEU A 10 -8.91 23.05 -1.75
CA LEU A 10 -7.77 22.21 -2.05
C LEU A 10 -6.50 22.60 -1.27
N ALA A 11 -6.28 23.91 -1.08
CA ALA A 11 -5.15 24.40 -0.31
C ALA A 11 -5.26 24.06 1.17
N LEU A 12 -6.47 24.14 1.76
CA LEU A 12 -6.75 23.75 3.13
C LEU A 12 -6.59 22.23 3.33
N ASP A 13 -7.06 21.43 2.37
CA ASP A 13 -6.86 19.98 2.42
C ASP A 13 -5.37 19.61 2.33
N MET A 14 -4.61 20.34 1.53
CA MET A 14 -3.15 20.12 1.43
C MET A 14 -2.38 20.60 2.66
N GLU A 15 -2.88 21.57 3.43
CA GLU A 15 -2.26 22.06 4.64
C GLU A 15 -2.09 20.94 5.69
N LEU A 16 -3.05 20.00 5.76
CA LEU A 16 -2.98 18.83 6.61
C LEU A 16 -1.76 17.93 6.31
N TYR A 17 -1.31 17.91 5.05
CA TYR A 17 -0.15 17.11 4.62
C TYR A 17 1.18 17.86 4.75
N VAL A 18 1.16 19.19 4.86
CA VAL A 18 2.37 20.02 4.94
C VAL A 18 2.71 20.40 6.37
N GLU A 19 1.70 20.79 7.16
CA GLU A 19 1.87 21.29 8.54
C GLU A 19 0.99 20.58 9.57
N GLY A 20 0.14 19.63 9.13
CA GLY A 20 -0.83 18.93 9.97
C GLY A 20 -0.36 17.56 10.46
N SER A 21 -1.33 16.76 10.92
CA SER A 21 -1.10 15.39 11.42
C SER A 21 -0.52 14.43 10.37
N LEU A 22 -0.58 14.80 9.10
CA LEU A 22 -0.10 14.01 7.97
C LEU A 22 1.24 14.50 7.39
N ASP A 23 1.92 15.43 8.06
CA ASP A 23 3.21 15.99 7.64
C ASP A 23 4.32 14.92 7.50
N ILE A 24 4.17 13.79 8.19
CA ILE A 24 5.07 12.64 8.08
C ILE A 24 5.29 12.17 6.64
N PHE A 25 4.33 12.44 5.73
CA PHE A 25 4.44 12.10 4.31
C PHE A 25 5.20 13.17 3.49
N SER A 26 5.36 14.37 4.02
CA SER A 26 6.09 15.47 3.36
C SER A 26 7.62 15.36 3.53
N HIS A 27 8.08 14.56 4.49
CA HIS A 27 9.50 14.39 4.74
C HIS A 27 10.18 13.53 3.67
N ARG A 28 11.46 13.83 3.42
CA ARG A 28 12.27 13.00 2.51
C ARG A 28 12.33 11.57 3.03
N THR A 29 12.13 10.62 2.14
CA THR A 29 12.27 9.18 2.44
C THR A 29 13.66 8.91 3.00
N ASN A 30 13.75 8.57 4.27
CA ASN A 30 14.97 8.19 4.98
C ASN A 30 15.16 6.66 5.06
N ILE A 31 14.27 5.91 4.43
CA ILE A 31 14.29 4.44 4.41
C ILE A 31 15.19 3.99 3.27
N LYS A 32 16.22 3.20 3.58
CA LYS A 32 17.03 2.51 2.59
C LYS A 32 16.23 1.35 1.99
N THR A 33 15.69 1.55 0.80
CA THR A 33 14.89 0.54 0.09
C THR A 33 15.75 -0.49 -0.68
N ASP A 34 17.08 -0.36 -0.63
CA ASP A 34 18.00 -1.25 -1.37
C ASP A 34 18.34 -2.56 -0.63
N ASN A 35 17.83 -2.73 0.58
CA ASN A 35 18.04 -3.96 1.35
C ASN A 35 17.36 -5.15 0.66
N HIS A 36 18.01 -6.33 0.74
CA HIS A 36 17.44 -7.59 0.24
C HIS A 36 16.15 -7.98 0.93
N PHE A 37 15.99 -7.58 2.18
CA PHE A 37 14.83 -7.88 3.02
C PHE A 37 14.25 -6.58 3.57
N LEU A 38 12.95 -6.36 3.35
CA LEU A 38 12.20 -5.20 3.82
C LEU A 38 10.94 -5.68 4.54
N ILE A 39 10.66 -5.10 5.69
CA ILE A 39 9.43 -5.33 6.46
C ILE A 39 8.70 -4.01 6.60
N TYR A 40 7.43 -4.00 6.21
CA TYR A 40 6.51 -2.89 6.44
C TYR A 40 5.56 -3.27 7.56
N ASN A 41 5.62 -2.54 8.68
CA ASN A 41 4.74 -2.78 9.81
C ASN A 41 3.72 -1.65 9.92
N VAL A 42 2.47 -1.94 9.56
CA VAL A 42 1.35 -0.98 9.57
C VAL A 42 0.47 -1.10 10.81
N LYS A 43 0.78 -2.02 11.73
CA LYS A 43 -0.07 -2.35 12.88
C LYS A 43 -0.28 -1.19 13.86
N LYS A 44 0.68 -0.26 13.92
CA LYS A 44 0.63 0.90 14.85
C LYS A 44 0.03 2.16 14.22
N LEU A 45 -0.35 2.11 12.96
CA LEU A 45 -0.95 3.25 12.27
C LEU A 45 -2.45 3.33 12.59
N GLY A 46 -2.95 4.53 12.88
CA GLY A 46 -4.39 4.78 12.94
C GLY A 46 -5.07 4.49 11.59
N ASP A 47 -6.39 4.26 11.63
CA ASP A 47 -7.12 3.80 10.44
C ASP A 47 -7.01 4.77 9.26
N GLU A 48 -7.02 6.08 9.49
CA GLU A 48 -6.86 7.10 8.44
C GLU A 48 -5.48 7.02 7.76
N LEU A 49 -4.42 6.92 8.56
CA LEU A 49 -3.05 6.83 8.06
C LEU A 49 -2.76 5.48 7.42
N LYS A 50 -3.44 4.43 7.85
CA LYS A 50 -3.26 3.08 7.35
C LYS A 50 -3.58 2.96 5.86
N GLN A 51 -4.66 3.57 5.39
CA GLN A 51 -5.04 3.53 3.97
C GLN A 51 -3.96 4.19 3.10
N ILE A 52 -3.52 5.39 3.47
CA ILE A 52 -2.48 6.12 2.73
C ILE A 52 -1.16 5.35 2.76
N ALA A 53 -0.78 4.84 3.93
CA ALA A 53 0.44 4.04 4.07
C ALA A 53 0.41 2.77 3.21
N LEU A 54 -0.72 2.08 3.13
CA LEU A 54 -0.88 0.90 2.28
C LEU A 54 -0.73 1.24 0.80
N MET A 55 -1.29 2.37 0.34
CA MET A 55 -1.10 2.84 -1.04
C MET A 55 0.38 3.08 -1.35
N VAL A 56 1.09 3.77 -0.46
CA VAL A 56 2.53 4.05 -0.61
C VAL A 56 3.35 2.75 -0.59
N ILE A 57 3.05 1.84 0.33
CA ILE A 57 3.73 0.55 0.44
C ILE A 57 3.51 -0.29 -0.82
N PHE A 58 2.29 -0.37 -1.33
CA PHE A 58 1.99 -1.12 -2.55
C PHE A 58 2.69 -0.53 -3.77
N ASP A 59 2.78 0.79 -3.87
CA ASP A 59 3.55 1.45 -4.93
C ASP A 59 5.05 1.13 -4.82
N GLN A 60 5.62 1.18 -3.62
CA GLN A 60 7.01 0.80 -3.39
C GLN A 60 7.29 -0.67 -3.73
N ILE A 61 6.38 -1.58 -3.35
CA ILE A 61 6.48 -2.99 -3.72
C ILE A 61 6.46 -3.15 -5.23
N TRP A 62 5.53 -2.49 -5.91
CA TRP A 62 5.40 -2.52 -7.35
C TRP A 62 6.67 -2.03 -8.05
N ASN A 63 7.16 -0.87 -7.67
CA ASN A 63 8.39 -0.29 -8.23
C ASN A 63 9.60 -1.21 -8.01
N ARG A 64 9.66 -1.88 -6.84
CA ARG A 64 10.70 -2.86 -6.54
C ARG A 64 10.60 -4.09 -7.44
N VAL A 65 9.42 -4.63 -7.64
CA VAL A 65 9.17 -5.78 -8.52
C VAL A 65 9.61 -5.47 -9.94
N VAL A 66 9.22 -4.32 -10.47
CA VAL A 66 9.60 -3.89 -11.83
C VAL A 66 11.12 -3.70 -11.95
N LYS A 67 11.74 -3.06 -10.94
CA LYS A 67 13.20 -2.89 -10.91
C LYS A 67 13.93 -4.23 -10.90
N ASN A 68 13.49 -5.15 -10.05
CA ASN A 68 14.10 -6.47 -9.92
C ASN A 68 13.93 -7.30 -11.21
N GLN A 69 12.77 -7.24 -11.85
CA GLN A 69 12.54 -7.91 -13.12
C GLN A 69 13.56 -7.47 -14.19
N LYS A 70 13.78 -6.16 -14.31
CA LYS A 70 14.77 -5.61 -15.26
C LYS A 70 16.20 -6.10 -14.97
N LEU A 71 16.50 -6.42 -13.72
CA LEU A 71 17.78 -6.95 -13.25
C LEU A 71 17.85 -8.49 -13.28
N GLY A 72 16.81 -9.16 -13.79
CA GLY A 72 16.72 -10.62 -13.78
C GLY A 72 16.57 -11.24 -12.40
N LYS A 73 16.16 -10.45 -11.39
CA LYS A 73 16.00 -10.90 -10.01
C LYS A 73 14.53 -11.23 -9.73
N ARG A 74 14.30 -12.30 -8.97
CA ARG A 74 12.97 -12.63 -8.45
C ARG A 74 12.66 -11.84 -7.19
N THR A 75 11.38 -11.55 -6.95
CA THR A 75 10.89 -10.88 -5.74
C THR A 75 9.89 -11.78 -5.04
N TRP A 76 10.09 -11.97 -3.74
CA TRP A 76 9.17 -12.71 -2.87
C TRP A 76 8.43 -11.70 -2.02
N ILE A 77 7.11 -11.80 -1.97
CA ILE A 77 6.25 -10.87 -1.22
C ILE A 77 5.41 -11.70 -0.26
N TYR A 78 5.49 -11.39 1.02
CA TYR A 78 4.72 -12.05 2.06
C TYR A 78 3.75 -11.06 2.67
N PHE A 79 2.48 -11.42 2.69
CA PHE A 79 1.41 -10.66 3.34
C PHE A 79 0.97 -11.43 4.58
N ASP A 80 1.44 -11.00 5.75
CA ASP A 80 1.01 -11.56 7.02
C ASP A 80 -0.34 -10.98 7.42
N GLU A 81 -1.17 -11.81 8.05
CA GLU A 81 -2.56 -11.47 8.39
C GLU A 81 -3.35 -10.88 7.21
N MET A 82 -3.24 -11.52 6.04
CA MET A 82 -3.82 -11.05 4.78
C MET A 82 -5.31 -10.71 4.90
N GLN A 83 -6.07 -11.43 5.76
CA GLN A 83 -7.49 -11.16 6.00
C GLN A 83 -7.76 -9.71 6.43
N LEU A 84 -6.83 -9.06 7.15
CA LEU A 84 -7.01 -7.67 7.57
C LEU A 84 -6.95 -6.67 6.40
N LEU A 85 -6.23 -7.01 5.34
CA LEU A 85 -6.19 -6.19 4.12
C LEU A 85 -7.48 -6.30 3.31
N LEU A 86 -8.17 -7.44 3.42
CA LEU A 86 -9.39 -7.71 2.67
C LEU A 86 -10.64 -7.10 3.33
N LEU A 87 -10.57 -6.70 4.60
CA LEU A 87 -11.66 -6.01 5.29
C LEU A 87 -11.86 -4.58 4.79
N ASP A 88 -10.83 -3.95 4.26
CA ASP A 88 -10.91 -2.61 3.69
C ASP A 88 -11.06 -2.69 2.17
N LYS A 89 -12.14 -2.11 1.63
CA LYS A 89 -12.45 -2.18 0.21
C LYS A 89 -11.34 -1.61 -0.68
N TYR A 90 -10.73 -0.49 -0.29
CA TYR A 90 -9.67 0.14 -1.07
C TYR A 90 -8.38 -0.69 -1.01
N ALA A 91 -8.03 -1.17 0.17
CA ALA A 91 -6.87 -2.05 0.35
C ALA A 91 -7.05 -3.37 -0.41
N SER A 92 -8.23 -3.97 -0.40
CA SER A 92 -8.53 -5.20 -1.11
C SER A 92 -8.42 -5.03 -2.63
N ASP A 93 -8.99 -3.96 -3.20
CA ASP A 93 -8.89 -3.66 -4.63
C ASP A 93 -7.43 -3.49 -5.08
N PHE A 94 -6.64 -2.77 -4.29
CA PHE A 94 -5.20 -2.60 -4.55
C PHE A 94 -4.44 -3.92 -4.43
N PHE A 95 -4.74 -4.68 -3.38
CA PHE A 95 -4.14 -5.99 -3.15
C PHE A 95 -4.39 -6.94 -4.32
N PHE A 96 -5.63 -7.07 -4.79
CA PHE A 96 -5.95 -7.93 -5.93
C PHE A 96 -5.28 -7.47 -7.23
N LYS A 97 -5.21 -6.16 -7.47
CA LYS A 97 -4.49 -5.60 -8.62
C LYS A 97 -2.99 -5.92 -8.55
N LEU A 98 -2.38 -5.75 -7.39
CA LEU A 98 -0.98 -6.10 -7.16
C LEU A 98 -0.77 -7.60 -7.36
N TRP A 99 -1.56 -8.43 -6.66
CA TRP A 99 -1.49 -9.89 -6.70
C TRP A 99 -1.53 -10.45 -8.13
N SER A 100 -2.46 -9.99 -8.94
CA SER A 100 -2.63 -10.45 -10.32
C SER A 100 -1.48 -10.00 -11.24
N ARG A 101 -0.90 -8.84 -10.98
CA ARG A 101 0.14 -8.24 -11.84
C ARG A 101 1.54 -8.74 -11.53
N VAL A 102 1.90 -8.85 -10.24
CA VAL A 102 3.28 -9.13 -9.83
C VAL A 102 3.82 -10.44 -10.37
N ARG A 103 2.95 -11.44 -10.56
CA ARG A 103 3.33 -12.75 -11.13
C ARG A 103 3.90 -12.62 -12.52
N LYS A 104 3.34 -11.73 -13.37
CA LYS A 104 3.84 -11.47 -14.73
C LYS A 104 5.22 -10.81 -14.74
N TYR A 105 5.60 -10.21 -13.59
CA TYR A 105 6.88 -9.51 -13.42
C TYR A 105 7.90 -10.33 -12.59
N GLY A 106 7.70 -11.64 -12.50
CA GLY A 106 8.65 -12.53 -11.83
C GLY A 106 8.62 -12.43 -10.31
N ALA A 107 7.53 -11.90 -9.73
CA ALA A 107 7.34 -11.91 -8.29
C ALA A 107 6.38 -13.02 -7.86
N THR A 108 6.60 -13.53 -6.64
CA THR A 108 5.79 -14.57 -6.02
C THR A 108 5.11 -14.00 -4.79
N PRO A 109 3.81 -13.67 -4.85
CA PRO A 109 3.05 -13.24 -3.69
C PRO A 109 2.63 -14.46 -2.86
N THR A 110 2.73 -14.35 -1.55
CA THR A 110 2.31 -15.37 -0.59
C THR A 110 1.48 -14.70 0.50
N GLY A 111 0.26 -15.14 0.68
CA GLY A 111 -0.63 -14.70 1.74
C GLY A 111 -0.58 -15.66 2.93
N ILE A 112 -0.49 -15.11 4.11
CA ILE A 112 -0.55 -15.83 5.39
C ILE A 112 -1.81 -15.36 6.11
N THR A 113 -2.65 -16.29 6.51
CA THR A 113 -3.90 -16.00 7.23
C THR A 113 -4.10 -17.00 8.36
N GLN A 114 -4.67 -16.52 9.46
CA GLN A 114 -5.09 -17.37 10.58
C GLN A 114 -6.54 -17.87 10.41
N ASN A 115 -7.35 -17.19 9.57
CA ASN A 115 -8.74 -17.51 9.37
C ASN A 115 -9.07 -17.57 7.88
N VAL A 116 -9.28 -18.78 7.37
CA VAL A 116 -9.65 -19.03 5.97
C VAL A 116 -11.12 -18.70 5.72
N GLU A 117 -11.98 -18.80 6.72
CA GLU A 117 -13.42 -18.52 6.58
C GLU A 117 -13.69 -17.08 6.17
N THR A 118 -12.92 -16.12 6.71
CA THR A 118 -13.02 -14.71 6.33
C THR A 118 -12.75 -14.49 4.83
N LEU A 119 -11.88 -15.31 4.23
CA LEU A 119 -11.58 -15.24 2.80
C LEU A 119 -12.71 -15.81 1.92
N LEU A 120 -13.53 -16.68 2.47
CA LEU A 120 -14.60 -17.34 1.74
C LEU A 120 -15.94 -16.59 1.84
N LEU A 121 -16.13 -15.78 2.88
CA LEU A 121 -17.36 -15.01 3.07
C LEU A 121 -17.53 -13.89 2.04
N ASP A 122 -16.43 -13.28 1.58
CA ASP A 122 -16.45 -12.23 0.55
C ASP A 122 -16.62 -12.79 -0.89
N ALA A 123 -16.49 -14.09 -1.08
CA ALA A 123 -16.64 -14.72 -2.39
C ALA A 123 -18.12 -14.97 -2.79
N ASN A 124 -19.06 -14.75 -1.87
CA ASN A 124 -20.50 -15.02 -2.05
C ASN A 124 -21.39 -13.77 -1.89
N GLY A 125 -20.84 -12.56 -1.86
CA GLY A 125 -21.59 -11.30 -1.76
C GLY A 125 -21.59 -10.50 -3.04
#